data_c4e3777872e176cb79b3d13a9a2a792d
#
_entry.id   c4e3777872e176cb79b3d13a9a2a792d
#
_cell.length_a   1.000
_cell.length_b   1.000
_cell.length_c   1.000
_cell.angle_alpha   90.00
_cell.angle_beta   90.00
_cell.angle_gamma   90.00
#
_symmetry.space_group_name_H-M   'P 1'
#
loop_
_entity.id
_entity.type
_entity.pdbx_description
1 polymer ?
#
loop_
_entity_poly.entity_id
_entity_poly.type
_entity_poly.pdbx_seq_one_letter_code
_entity_poly.pdbx_strand_id
1 'polypeptide(L)'
;ERAGYWLFRQMGVPAPRAVHARLNINGIYTGLYALVEQIDSRFIKENFDDDEGNLYKEIWPLSSAGMPYPVDDYVNALKTNENDHPNVDLIRDFGQKIAMADEENLQEIISAHMNTNEIVSYAVVDRLIRNDDGAFHWYCDDGVCTNHNYYWYEEPATQQLHLIPWDLDNAFENILSNANPVTPIADQWGGSRNDCEPFGYGPWGLPQKSAACDKLTRGWTKYTETYETRKIQFINGPLSAEQIDQQIDSWVMQITEAHQEANNLYEDAENEETWMNEINLFKAQLNKARQR
;
A
#
# COMPACT_ATOMS: atom_id res chain seq x y z
N GLU A 1 7.37 3.43 7.30
CA GLU A 1 5.93 3.22 7.53
C GLU A 1 5.19 4.52 7.90
N ARG A 2 5.51 5.24 8.99
CA ARG A 2 4.77 6.43 9.46
C ARG A 2 4.54 7.47 8.35
N ALA A 3 5.56 7.76 7.55
CA ALA A 3 5.47 8.70 6.44
C ALA A 3 4.58 8.17 5.31
N GLY A 4 4.71 6.91 4.94
CA GLY A 4 3.90 6.28 3.91
C GLY A 4 2.40 6.32 4.25
N TYR A 5 2.01 5.85 5.42
CA TYR A 5 0.63 5.92 5.87
C TYR A 5 0.11 7.38 5.97
N TRP A 6 0.95 8.31 6.40
CA TRP A 6 0.56 9.73 6.43
C TRP A 6 0.27 10.23 5.01
N LEU A 7 1.12 9.92 4.02
CA LEU A 7 0.94 10.31 2.61
C LEU A 7 -0.34 9.74 2.00
N PHE A 8 -0.64 8.46 2.26
CA PHE A 8 -1.91 7.86 1.80
C PHE A 8 -3.13 8.62 2.35
N ARG A 9 -3.16 8.89 3.66
CA ARG A 9 -4.28 9.64 4.28
C ARG A 9 -4.41 11.06 3.73
N GLN A 10 -3.28 11.76 3.46
CA GLN A 10 -3.32 13.10 2.88
C GLN A 10 -3.89 13.11 1.44
N MET A 11 -3.86 11.97 0.76
CA MET A 11 -4.45 11.81 -0.56
C MET A 11 -5.89 11.25 -0.54
N GLY A 12 -6.48 11.12 0.66
CA GLY A 12 -7.85 10.63 0.84
C GLY A 12 -7.99 9.11 0.71
N VAL A 13 -6.90 8.37 0.89
CA VAL A 13 -6.91 6.91 0.95
C VAL A 13 -6.96 6.49 2.42
N PRO A 14 -7.93 5.67 2.85
CA PRO A 14 -7.93 5.10 4.19
C PRO A 14 -6.63 4.34 4.46
N ALA A 15 -5.93 4.71 5.53
CA ALA A 15 -4.65 4.08 5.88
C ALA A 15 -4.39 4.19 7.39
N PRO A 16 -3.68 3.22 8.00
CA PRO A 16 -3.37 3.21 9.42
C PRO A 16 -2.73 4.50 9.93
N ARG A 17 -3.04 4.88 11.16
CA ARG A 17 -2.26 5.88 11.90
C ARG A 17 -1.00 5.20 12.41
N ALA A 18 0.13 5.90 12.37
CA ALA A 18 1.38 5.41 12.93
C ALA A 18 2.08 6.51 13.73
N VAL A 19 2.62 6.13 14.88
CA VAL A 19 3.40 7.01 15.74
C VAL A 19 4.64 6.26 16.23
N HIS A 20 5.63 6.99 16.74
CA HIS A 20 6.71 6.38 17.48
C HIS A 20 6.34 6.29 18.97
N ALA A 21 6.67 5.17 19.59
CA ALA A 21 6.35 4.88 20.98
C ALA A 21 7.61 4.46 21.76
N ARG A 22 7.75 4.95 22.98
CA ARG A 22 8.76 4.48 23.94
C ARG A 22 8.29 3.17 24.55
N LEU A 23 8.99 2.08 24.28
CA LEU A 23 8.67 0.81 24.89
C LEU A 23 9.40 0.66 26.22
N ASN A 24 8.64 0.38 27.28
CA ASN A 24 9.18 0.02 28.59
C ASN A 24 8.70 -1.39 28.97
N ILE A 25 9.64 -2.28 29.28
CA ILE A 25 9.36 -3.63 29.75
C ILE A 25 9.75 -3.71 31.21
N ASN A 26 8.80 -4.01 32.10
CA ASN A 26 8.99 -4.06 33.53
C ASN A 26 9.62 -2.77 34.14
N GLY A 27 9.26 -1.61 33.57
CA GLY A 27 9.74 -0.31 34.01
C GLY A 27 11.13 0.07 33.43
N ILE A 28 11.72 -0.77 32.61
CA ILE A 28 13.00 -0.50 31.94
C ILE A 28 12.72 -0.04 30.52
N TYR A 29 13.25 1.10 30.12
CA TYR A 29 13.18 1.58 28.74
C TYR A 29 13.92 0.62 27.81
N THR A 30 13.25 0.09 26.79
CA THR A 30 13.79 -0.94 25.88
C THR A 30 14.14 -0.37 24.51
N GLY A 31 13.53 0.76 24.14
CA GLY A 31 13.81 1.42 22.88
C GLY A 31 12.62 2.16 22.29
N LEU A 32 12.85 2.74 21.13
CA LEU A 32 11.86 3.44 20.32
C LEU A 32 11.32 2.50 19.25
N TYR A 33 9.99 2.38 19.18
CA TYR A 33 9.29 1.47 18.27
C TYR A 33 8.26 2.22 17.43
N ALA A 34 8.00 1.72 16.23
CA ALA A 34 6.81 2.12 15.49
C ALA A 34 5.57 1.46 16.12
N LEU A 35 4.56 2.28 16.41
CA LEU A 35 3.24 1.81 16.82
C LEU A 35 2.27 2.13 15.69
N VAL A 36 1.87 1.09 14.98
CA VAL A 36 0.96 1.17 13.83
C VAL A 36 -0.44 0.73 14.26
N GLU A 37 -1.44 1.49 13.84
CA GLU A 37 -2.84 1.13 14.05
C GLU A 37 -3.17 -0.18 13.35
N GLN A 38 -3.80 -1.09 14.07
CA GLN A 38 -4.27 -2.33 13.47
C GLN A 38 -5.50 -2.04 12.59
N ILE A 39 -5.51 -2.61 11.40
CA ILE A 39 -6.68 -2.60 10.53
C ILE A 39 -7.65 -3.67 11.04
N ASP A 40 -8.66 -3.23 11.78
CA ASP A 40 -9.69 -4.04 12.41
C ASP A 40 -11.05 -3.31 12.38
N SER A 41 -12.04 -3.79 13.10
CA SER A 41 -13.37 -3.18 13.19
C SER A 41 -13.36 -1.73 13.70
N ARG A 42 -12.36 -1.32 14.52
CA ARG A 42 -12.24 0.07 14.96
C ARG A 42 -11.74 0.97 13.85
N PHE A 43 -10.74 0.50 13.11
CA PHE A 43 -10.25 1.20 11.93
C PHE A 43 -11.38 1.42 10.93
N ILE A 44 -12.18 0.39 10.65
CA ILE A 44 -13.33 0.48 9.75
C ILE A 44 -14.32 1.52 10.25
N LYS A 45 -14.72 1.46 11.50
CA LYS A 45 -15.67 2.42 12.12
C LYS A 45 -15.19 3.88 12.09
N GLU A 46 -13.89 4.11 12.13
CA GLU A 46 -13.33 5.47 12.09
C GLU A 46 -13.15 6.02 10.68
N ASN A 47 -13.09 5.17 9.67
CA ASN A 47 -12.78 5.58 8.29
C ASN A 47 -13.94 5.43 7.31
N PHE A 48 -15.01 4.70 7.64
CA PHE A 48 -16.14 4.44 6.74
C PHE A 48 -17.47 4.76 7.43
N ASP A 49 -18.46 5.15 6.62
CA ASP A 49 -19.79 5.50 7.13
C ASP A 49 -20.62 4.27 7.49
N ASP A 50 -20.37 3.13 6.85
CA ASP A 50 -20.99 1.84 7.14
C ASP A 50 -19.88 0.86 7.59
N ASP A 51 -19.92 0.43 8.86
CA ASP A 51 -18.92 -0.42 9.48
C ASP A 51 -19.32 -1.91 9.56
N GLU A 52 -20.45 -2.29 8.95
CA GLU A 52 -20.97 -3.66 8.97
C GLU A 52 -20.39 -4.56 7.87
N GLY A 53 -19.51 -4.04 7.03
CA GLY A 53 -18.93 -4.74 5.89
C GLY A 53 -17.81 -5.72 6.24
N ASN A 54 -17.37 -6.44 5.24
CA ASN A 54 -16.28 -7.40 5.36
C ASN A 54 -14.92 -6.75 5.12
N LEU A 55 -14.01 -7.02 6.03
CA LEU A 55 -12.59 -6.71 5.89
C LEU A 55 -11.83 -7.98 5.52
N TYR A 56 -11.06 -7.92 4.45
CA TYR A 56 -10.23 -9.03 3.97
C TYR A 56 -8.76 -8.66 4.04
N LYS A 57 -7.90 -9.60 4.39
CA LYS A 57 -6.44 -9.44 4.29
C LYS A 57 -5.90 -10.32 3.17
N GLU A 58 -5.15 -9.67 2.24
CA GLU A 58 -4.33 -10.36 1.22
C GLU A 58 -5.08 -11.37 0.35
N ILE A 59 -6.31 -11.04 -0.03
CA ILE A 59 -7.01 -11.72 -1.11
C ILE A 59 -7.41 -10.73 -2.18
N TRP A 60 -6.98 -10.98 -3.41
CA TRP A 60 -7.33 -10.15 -4.56
C TRP A 60 -8.67 -10.57 -5.15
N PRO A 61 -9.44 -9.67 -5.80
CA PRO A 61 -10.69 -10.08 -6.47
C PRO A 61 -10.52 -11.13 -7.55
N LEU A 62 -9.31 -11.24 -8.12
CA LEU A 62 -8.94 -12.23 -9.12
C LEU A 62 -7.65 -12.96 -8.72
N SER A 63 -7.61 -14.26 -8.93
CA SER A 63 -6.38 -15.03 -8.87
C SER A 63 -5.42 -14.66 -10.02
N SER A 64 -4.17 -15.08 -9.96
CA SER A 64 -3.20 -14.88 -11.03
C SER A 64 -3.59 -15.57 -12.35
N ALA A 65 -4.59 -16.45 -12.34
CA ALA A 65 -5.21 -17.03 -13.53
C ALA A 65 -6.31 -16.14 -14.15
N GLY A 66 -6.62 -15.00 -13.55
CA GLY A 66 -7.62 -14.05 -14.04
C GLY A 66 -9.08 -14.44 -13.75
N MET A 67 -9.29 -15.33 -12.78
CA MET A 67 -10.61 -15.79 -12.34
C MET A 67 -10.78 -15.57 -10.85
N PRO A 68 -12.01 -15.36 -10.33
CA PRO A 68 -12.25 -15.32 -8.89
C PRO A 68 -11.73 -16.57 -8.20
N TYR A 69 -11.33 -16.41 -6.95
CA TYR A 69 -10.98 -17.54 -6.09
C TYR A 69 -12.22 -18.36 -5.71
N PRO A 70 -12.06 -19.60 -5.22
CA PRO A 70 -13.10 -20.33 -4.51
C PRO A 70 -13.64 -19.51 -3.32
N VAL A 71 -14.91 -19.71 -2.96
CA VAL A 71 -15.57 -19.00 -1.84
C VAL A 71 -14.78 -19.14 -0.54
N ASP A 72 -14.27 -20.34 -0.25
CA ASP A 72 -13.52 -20.63 0.97
C ASP A 72 -12.25 -19.79 1.12
N ASP A 73 -11.61 -19.38 0.01
CA ASP A 73 -10.41 -18.54 0.07
C ASP A 73 -10.76 -17.12 0.53
N TYR A 74 -11.89 -16.55 0.06
CA TYR A 74 -12.37 -15.25 0.56
C TYR A 74 -12.79 -15.34 2.03
N VAL A 75 -13.48 -16.41 2.43
CA VAL A 75 -13.87 -16.64 3.82
C VAL A 75 -12.65 -16.73 4.73
N ASN A 76 -11.62 -17.45 4.32
CA ASN A 76 -10.36 -17.58 5.09
C ASN A 76 -9.59 -16.26 5.23
N ALA A 77 -9.77 -15.33 4.29
CA ALA A 77 -9.14 -14.02 4.30
C ALA A 77 -9.84 -12.98 5.19
N LEU A 78 -11.06 -13.27 5.68
CA LEU A 78 -11.83 -12.36 6.53
C LEU A 78 -11.08 -11.97 7.82
N LYS A 79 -11.27 -10.72 8.23
CA LYS A 79 -10.79 -10.13 9.50
C LYS A 79 -11.92 -9.46 10.28
N THR A 80 -13.12 -9.38 9.70
CA THR A 80 -14.39 -9.05 10.34
C THR A 80 -15.45 -10.03 9.82
N ASN A 81 -16.58 -10.16 10.51
CA ASN A 81 -17.69 -11.01 10.09
C ASN A 81 -17.30 -12.49 9.88
N GLU A 82 -16.31 -12.98 10.60
CA GLU A 82 -15.78 -14.36 10.56
C GLU A 82 -16.77 -15.40 11.14
N ASN A 83 -18.08 -15.11 11.07
CA ASN A 83 -19.14 -15.91 11.66
C ASN A 83 -19.45 -17.16 10.83
N ASP A 84 -20.28 -18.04 11.39
CA ASP A 84 -20.89 -19.14 10.64
C ASP A 84 -21.71 -18.57 9.45
N HIS A 85 -21.28 -18.83 8.22
CA HIS A 85 -21.91 -18.42 6.97
C HIS A 85 -21.70 -16.91 6.58
N PRO A 86 -20.45 -16.42 6.53
CA PRO A 86 -20.19 -15.07 6.03
C PRO A 86 -20.57 -14.94 4.55
N ASN A 87 -21.17 -13.80 4.19
CA ASN A 87 -21.48 -13.49 2.79
C ASN A 87 -20.29 -12.76 2.16
N VAL A 88 -19.64 -13.34 1.17
CA VAL A 88 -18.49 -12.80 0.44
C VAL A 88 -18.86 -12.47 -1.02
N ASP A 89 -20.16 -12.31 -1.30
CA ASP A 89 -20.65 -12.18 -2.68
C ASP A 89 -20.18 -10.88 -3.34
N LEU A 90 -20.02 -9.77 -2.60
CA LEU A 90 -19.66 -8.49 -3.19
C LEU A 90 -18.28 -8.53 -3.87
N ILE A 91 -17.23 -8.91 -3.15
CA ILE A 91 -15.86 -9.00 -3.72
C ILE A 91 -15.79 -10.08 -4.80
N ARG A 92 -16.46 -11.22 -4.60
CA ARG A 92 -16.46 -12.33 -5.56
C ARG A 92 -17.18 -11.96 -6.85
N ASP A 93 -18.36 -11.36 -6.76
CA ASP A 93 -19.15 -10.95 -7.92
C ASP A 93 -18.47 -9.81 -8.67
N PHE A 94 -17.81 -8.89 -7.95
CA PHE A 94 -16.93 -7.91 -8.58
C PHE A 94 -15.81 -8.58 -9.37
N GLY A 95 -15.09 -9.52 -8.77
CA GLY A 95 -14.07 -10.32 -9.46
C GLY A 95 -14.63 -11.03 -10.70
N GLN A 96 -15.80 -11.64 -10.60
CA GLN A 96 -16.47 -12.29 -11.74
C GLN A 96 -16.81 -11.30 -12.86
N LYS A 97 -17.34 -10.12 -12.52
CA LYS A 97 -17.62 -9.06 -13.50
C LYS A 97 -16.35 -8.59 -14.20
N ILE A 98 -15.24 -8.36 -13.44
CA ILE A 98 -13.94 -8.01 -14.02
C ILE A 98 -13.42 -9.12 -14.93
N ALA A 99 -13.46 -10.38 -14.49
CA ALA A 99 -13.01 -11.50 -15.32
C ALA A 99 -13.70 -11.57 -16.67
N MET A 100 -15.02 -11.34 -16.69
CA MET A 100 -15.87 -11.43 -17.89
C MET A 100 -15.93 -10.11 -18.70
N ALA A 101 -15.48 -8.98 -18.15
CA ALA A 101 -15.51 -7.70 -18.82
C ALA A 101 -14.73 -7.74 -20.15
N ASP A 102 -15.18 -7.01 -21.15
CA ASP A 102 -14.36 -6.62 -22.29
C ASP A 102 -13.64 -5.29 -22.01
N GLU A 103 -12.80 -4.86 -22.94
CA GLU A 103 -12.03 -3.62 -22.78
C GLU A 103 -12.92 -2.35 -22.79
N GLU A 104 -14.12 -2.43 -23.33
CA GLU A 104 -15.04 -1.29 -23.47
C GLU A 104 -15.81 -1.05 -22.16
N ASN A 105 -16.26 -2.12 -21.49
CA ASN A 105 -17.08 -2.01 -20.28
C ASN A 105 -16.28 -2.11 -18.96
N LEU A 106 -14.98 -2.41 -19.01
CA LEU A 106 -14.14 -2.59 -17.84
C LEU A 106 -14.13 -1.36 -16.91
N GLN A 107 -14.02 -0.15 -17.47
CA GLN A 107 -14.02 1.09 -16.68
C GLN A 107 -15.37 1.35 -16.00
N GLU A 108 -16.49 1.04 -16.66
CA GLU A 108 -17.83 1.16 -16.08
C GLU A 108 -17.99 0.25 -14.87
N ILE A 109 -17.57 -1.02 -15.00
CA ILE A 109 -17.60 -1.99 -13.90
C ILE A 109 -16.74 -1.52 -12.72
N ILE A 110 -15.52 -1.04 -12.98
CA ILE A 110 -14.64 -0.52 -11.93
C ILE A 110 -15.30 0.67 -11.23
N SER A 111 -15.77 1.66 -11.96
CA SER A 111 -16.37 2.87 -11.37
C SER A 111 -17.68 2.62 -10.63
N ALA A 112 -18.39 1.53 -10.95
CA ALA A 112 -19.58 1.13 -10.22
C ALA A 112 -19.27 0.49 -8.84
N HIS A 113 -18.07 -0.06 -8.66
CA HIS A 113 -17.69 -0.80 -7.44
C HIS A 113 -16.52 -0.18 -6.68
N MET A 114 -15.91 0.88 -7.19
CA MET A 114 -14.76 1.53 -6.56
C MET A 114 -14.82 3.05 -6.75
N ASN A 115 -14.41 3.79 -5.74
CA ASN A 115 -14.15 5.22 -5.88
C ASN A 115 -12.90 5.42 -6.73
N THR A 116 -13.06 5.86 -7.98
CA THR A 116 -11.95 6.01 -8.93
C THR A 116 -10.91 7.04 -8.47
N ASN A 117 -11.32 8.07 -7.74
CA ASN A 117 -10.37 9.04 -7.18
C ASN A 117 -9.53 8.44 -6.07
N GLU A 118 -10.11 7.62 -5.22
CA GLU A 118 -9.43 6.94 -4.11
C GLU A 118 -8.41 5.93 -4.63
N ILE A 119 -8.84 5.01 -5.52
CA ILE A 119 -7.94 3.99 -6.05
C ILE A 119 -6.82 4.56 -6.92
N VAL A 120 -7.09 5.62 -7.67
CA VAL A 120 -6.04 6.32 -8.43
C VAL A 120 -5.10 7.06 -7.49
N SER A 121 -5.59 7.66 -6.39
CA SER A 121 -4.73 8.24 -5.35
C SER A 121 -3.87 7.18 -4.67
N TYR A 122 -4.43 6.00 -4.39
CA TYR A 122 -3.66 4.85 -3.91
C TYR A 122 -2.50 4.55 -4.86
N ALA A 123 -2.79 4.36 -6.15
CA ALA A 123 -1.77 4.07 -7.15
C ALA A 123 -0.70 5.16 -7.27
N VAL A 124 -1.07 6.44 -7.19
CA VAL A 124 -0.13 7.56 -7.22
C VAL A 124 0.83 7.50 -6.02
N VAL A 125 0.30 7.35 -4.82
CA VAL A 125 1.13 7.31 -3.60
C VAL A 125 2.05 6.11 -3.64
N ASP A 126 1.50 4.90 -3.78
CA ASP A 126 2.22 3.62 -3.79
C ASP A 126 3.41 3.64 -4.75
N ARG A 127 3.17 4.11 -5.98
CA ARG A 127 4.20 4.18 -7.04
C ARG A 127 5.27 5.24 -6.78
N LEU A 128 4.89 6.43 -6.29
CA LEU A 128 5.86 7.50 -6.07
C LEU A 128 6.74 7.25 -4.85
N ILE A 129 6.19 6.65 -3.80
CA ILE A 129 6.99 6.22 -2.64
C ILE A 129 7.75 4.92 -2.90
N ARG A 130 7.51 4.30 -4.05
CA ARG A 130 8.07 3.02 -4.45
C ARG A 130 7.90 1.96 -3.36
N ASN A 131 6.65 1.59 -3.13
CA ASN A 131 6.30 0.50 -2.24
C ASN A 131 6.59 -0.83 -2.95
N ASP A 132 7.81 -1.30 -2.85
CA ASP A 132 8.32 -2.44 -3.62
C ASP A 132 7.75 -3.79 -3.16
N ASP A 133 6.95 -3.82 -2.10
CA ASP A 133 6.31 -5.01 -1.55
C ASP A 133 4.77 -4.87 -1.43
N GLY A 134 4.19 -3.93 -2.14
CA GLY A 134 2.78 -3.62 -2.08
C GLY A 134 1.93 -4.33 -3.13
N ALA A 135 0.68 -3.86 -3.26
CA ALA A 135 -0.37 -4.46 -4.09
C ALA A 135 -0.02 -4.58 -5.59
N PHE A 136 0.98 -3.84 -6.09
CA PHE A 136 1.43 -3.91 -7.48
C PHE A 136 2.58 -4.91 -7.74
N HIS A 137 3.02 -5.63 -6.71
CA HIS A 137 4.10 -6.61 -6.79
C HIS A 137 3.57 -8.02 -6.56
N TRP A 138 3.52 -8.82 -7.63
CA TRP A 138 2.99 -10.17 -7.63
C TRP A 138 4.11 -11.19 -7.55
N TYR A 139 4.38 -11.70 -6.38
CA TYR A 139 5.39 -12.75 -6.15
C TYR A 139 4.87 -14.11 -6.56
N CYS A 140 5.73 -14.89 -7.21
CA CYS A 140 5.37 -16.19 -7.76
C CYS A 140 6.11 -17.32 -7.05
N ASP A 141 5.39 -18.34 -6.63
CA ASP A 141 5.91 -19.58 -6.09
C ASP A 141 5.13 -20.75 -6.70
N ASP A 142 5.83 -21.80 -7.17
CA ASP A 142 5.25 -22.98 -7.80
C ASP A 142 4.17 -22.68 -8.86
N GLY A 143 4.34 -21.61 -9.63
CA GLY A 143 3.43 -21.21 -10.71
C GLY A 143 2.19 -20.43 -10.26
N VAL A 144 2.03 -20.20 -8.96
CA VAL A 144 1.00 -19.30 -8.39
C VAL A 144 1.64 -17.97 -8.07
N CYS A 145 1.00 -16.86 -8.49
CA CYS A 145 1.47 -15.52 -8.18
C CYS A 145 0.42 -14.79 -7.34
N THR A 146 0.85 -14.19 -6.23
CA THR A 146 0.01 -13.40 -5.32
C THR A 146 0.69 -12.08 -4.98
N ASN A 147 -0.10 -11.06 -4.73
CA ASN A 147 0.33 -9.82 -4.12
C ASN A 147 -0.04 -9.82 -2.63
N HIS A 148 0.60 -8.96 -1.83
CA HIS A 148 0.37 -8.90 -0.39
C HIS A 148 0.48 -7.45 0.14
N ASN A 149 0.47 -7.30 1.47
CA ASN A 149 0.60 -6.01 2.14
C ASN A 149 -0.55 -5.04 1.82
N TYR A 150 -1.78 -5.55 1.82
CA TYR A 150 -2.98 -4.76 1.68
C TYR A 150 -4.18 -5.42 2.37
N TYR A 151 -5.24 -4.61 2.56
CA TYR A 151 -6.57 -5.07 2.91
C TYR A 151 -7.58 -4.57 1.89
N TRP A 152 -8.68 -5.31 1.75
CA TRP A 152 -9.89 -4.84 1.11
C TRP A 152 -10.98 -4.66 2.16
N TYR A 153 -11.70 -3.54 2.07
CA TYR A 153 -12.95 -3.36 2.78
C TYR A 153 -14.09 -3.23 1.77
N GLU A 154 -15.14 -4.01 1.94
CA GLU A 154 -16.39 -3.86 1.20
C GLU A 154 -17.41 -3.12 2.04
N GLU A 155 -17.83 -1.94 1.58
CA GLU A 155 -18.80 -1.08 2.26
C GLU A 155 -20.21 -1.43 1.76
N PRO A 156 -21.10 -2.00 2.62
CA PRO A 156 -22.40 -2.51 2.17
C PRO A 156 -23.34 -1.42 1.66
N ALA A 157 -23.35 -0.24 2.30
CA ALA A 157 -24.24 0.85 1.94
C ALA A 157 -23.99 1.39 0.54
N THR A 158 -22.74 1.44 0.10
CA THR A 158 -22.32 1.98 -1.21
C THR A 158 -22.06 0.90 -2.24
N GLN A 159 -21.94 -0.36 -1.83
CA GLN A 159 -21.50 -1.50 -2.64
C GLN A 159 -20.12 -1.27 -3.26
N GLN A 160 -19.25 -0.50 -2.56
CA GLN A 160 -17.90 -0.19 -3.00
C GLN A 160 -16.86 -1.04 -2.26
N LEU A 161 -15.74 -1.24 -2.95
CA LEU A 161 -14.55 -1.91 -2.46
C LEU A 161 -13.44 -0.87 -2.29
N HIS A 162 -12.83 -0.85 -1.11
CA HIS A 162 -11.76 0.07 -0.72
C HIS A 162 -10.46 -0.69 -0.51
N LEU A 163 -9.38 -0.24 -1.17
CA LEU A 163 -8.05 -0.81 -1.00
C LEU A 163 -7.28 -0.03 0.07
N ILE A 164 -6.81 -0.72 1.09
CA ILE A 164 -6.14 -0.15 2.25
C ILE A 164 -4.70 -0.63 2.28
N PRO A 165 -3.67 0.26 2.31
CA PRO A 165 -2.28 -0.15 2.35
C PRO A 165 -1.90 -0.71 3.73
N TRP A 166 -1.01 -1.69 3.72
CA TRP A 166 -0.45 -2.31 4.92
C TRP A 166 1.05 -2.55 4.72
N ASP A 167 1.81 -2.64 5.83
CA ASP A 167 3.21 -3.02 5.86
C ASP A 167 4.09 -2.25 4.86
N LEU A 168 4.30 -0.96 5.13
CA LEU A 168 5.04 -0.05 4.25
C LEU A 168 6.53 0.03 4.63
N ASP A 169 7.11 -1.02 5.21
CA ASP A 169 8.51 -1.05 5.61
C ASP A 169 9.47 -1.09 4.41
N ASN A 170 9.04 -1.66 3.29
CA ASN A 170 9.78 -1.69 2.03
C ASN A 170 9.52 -0.46 1.11
N ALA A 171 8.82 0.57 1.61
CA ALA A 171 8.63 1.80 0.86
C ALA A 171 9.83 2.74 0.98
N PHE A 172 10.10 3.55 -0.05
CA PHE A 172 11.16 4.57 -0.19
C PHE A 172 12.58 4.04 -0.43
N GLU A 173 12.92 2.83 -0.08
CA GLU A 173 14.30 2.33 -0.05
C GLU A 173 14.99 2.32 -1.42
N ASN A 174 14.26 2.02 -2.48
CA ASN A 174 14.81 1.80 -3.82
C ASN A 174 14.63 2.98 -4.78
N ILE A 175 14.26 4.15 -4.29
CA ILE A 175 14.04 5.33 -5.13
C ILE A 175 15.35 5.86 -5.73
N LEU A 176 16.43 5.90 -4.95
CA LEU A 176 17.75 6.36 -5.39
C LEU A 176 18.56 5.23 -6.05
N SER A 177 18.47 4.03 -5.52
CA SER A 177 19.33 2.92 -5.97
C SER A 177 18.99 2.41 -7.36
N ASN A 178 17.72 2.48 -7.76
CA ASN A 178 17.20 2.01 -9.05
C ASN A 178 17.70 0.59 -9.43
N ALA A 179 17.90 -0.26 -8.40
CA ALA A 179 18.49 -1.60 -8.57
C ALA A 179 17.48 -2.63 -9.11
N ASN A 180 16.20 -2.36 -8.96
CA ASN A 180 15.14 -3.28 -9.36
C ASN A 180 14.75 -3.06 -10.84
N PRO A 181 14.36 -4.12 -11.56
CA PRO A 181 13.84 -3.99 -12.91
C PRO A 181 12.63 -3.06 -12.98
N VAL A 182 12.49 -2.34 -14.07
CA VAL A 182 11.29 -1.56 -14.35
C VAL A 182 10.10 -2.50 -14.49
N THR A 183 9.09 -2.30 -13.67
CA THR A 183 7.88 -3.12 -13.65
C THR A 183 6.71 -2.34 -14.25
N PRO A 184 6.08 -2.83 -15.34
CA PRO A 184 4.89 -2.19 -15.89
C PRO A 184 3.81 -2.01 -14.81
N ILE A 185 3.16 -0.86 -14.82
CA ILE A 185 2.23 -0.32 -13.83
C ILE A 185 2.94 0.12 -12.54
N ALA A 186 3.70 -0.71 -11.87
CA ALA A 186 4.41 -0.29 -10.67
C ALA A 186 5.40 0.85 -10.96
N ASP A 187 6.20 0.78 -12.02
CA ASP A 187 7.14 1.81 -12.42
C ASP A 187 6.65 2.71 -13.56
N GLN A 188 5.83 2.17 -14.45
CA GLN A 188 5.33 2.86 -15.64
C GLN A 188 3.81 2.77 -15.70
N TRP A 189 3.12 3.83 -15.29
CA TRP A 189 1.67 3.90 -15.40
C TRP A 189 1.22 3.75 -16.85
N GLY A 190 0.22 2.88 -17.08
CA GLY A 190 -0.21 2.52 -18.44
C GLY A 190 0.74 1.56 -19.16
N GLY A 191 1.81 1.13 -18.52
CA GLY A 191 2.72 0.13 -19.08
C GLY A 191 1.99 -1.19 -19.37
N SER A 192 2.40 -1.87 -20.42
CA SER A 192 1.87 -3.17 -20.80
C SER A 192 2.99 -4.18 -20.96
N ARG A 193 2.63 -5.47 -20.90
CA ARG A 193 3.53 -6.58 -21.18
C ARG A 193 2.92 -7.49 -22.23
N ASN A 194 3.74 -7.98 -23.15
CA ASN A 194 3.29 -8.91 -24.20
C ASN A 194 3.21 -10.37 -23.69
N ASP A 195 3.93 -10.65 -22.63
CA ASP A 195 3.88 -11.93 -21.92
C ASP A 195 3.65 -11.70 -20.42
N CYS A 196 3.20 -12.71 -19.73
CA CYS A 196 2.95 -12.68 -18.28
C CYS A 196 3.84 -13.71 -17.56
N GLU A 197 4.98 -14.04 -18.15
CA GLU A 197 5.95 -14.92 -17.51
C GLU A 197 6.61 -14.23 -16.32
N PRO A 198 6.88 -14.95 -15.24
CA PRO A 198 7.61 -14.42 -14.09
C PRO A 198 9.02 -13.95 -14.48
N PHE A 199 9.50 -12.91 -13.82
CA PHE A 199 10.84 -12.36 -13.96
C PHE A 199 11.48 -12.16 -12.58
N GLY A 200 12.80 -12.15 -12.50
CA GLY A 200 13.53 -11.91 -11.26
C GLY A 200 13.41 -10.45 -10.82
N TYR A 201 13.08 -10.22 -9.55
CA TYR A 201 12.92 -8.90 -8.93
C TYR A 201 13.72 -8.81 -7.63
N GLY A 202 14.27 -7.62 -7.36
CA GLY A 202 15.07 -7.36 -6.18
C GLY A 202 16.46 -8.02 -6.21
N PRO A 203 17.27 -7.82 -5.17
CA PRO A 203 18.65 -8.30 -5.11
C PRO A 203 18.75 -9.84 -5.05
N TRP A 204 17.70 -10.53 -4.64
CA TRP A 204 17.64 -12.00 -4.59
C TRP A 204 16.97 -12.63 -5.81
N GLY A 205 16.51 -11.80 -6.77
CA GLY A 205 15.88 -12.31 -8.00
C GLY A 205 14.58 -13.06 -7.74
N LEU A 206 13.79 -12.64 -6.76
CA LEU A 206 12.50 -13.27 -6.45
C LEU A 206 11.58 -13.25 -7.67
N PRO A 207 10.98 -14.38 -8.07
CA PRO A 207 10.10 -14.39 -9.22
C PRO A 207 8.88 -13.49 -9.00
N GLN A 208 8.65 -12.56 -9.91
CA GLN A 208 7.46 -11.71 -9.90
C GLN A 208 6.76 -11.72 -11.25
N LYS A 209 5.43 -11.60 -11.24
CA LYS A 209 4.60 -11.37 -12.41
C LYS A 209 4.24 -9.89 -12.46
N SER A 210 4.20 -9.32 -13.65
CA SER A 210 3.83 -7.93 -13.83
C SER A 210 2.37 -7.67 -13.42
N ALA A 211 2.12 -6.60 -12.69
CA ALA A 211 0.77 -6.11 -12.36
C ALA A 211 -0.06 -5.79 -13.62
N ALA A 212 0.59 -5.50 -14.78
CA ALA A 212 -0.08 -5.33 -16.05
C ALA A 212 -0.79 -6.62 -16.56
N CYS A 213 -0.49 -7.77 -15.96
CA CYS A 213 -1.13 -9.04 -16.26
C CYS A 213 -2.43 -9.26 -15.47
N ASP A 214 -2.63 -8.49 -14.39
CA ASP A 214 -3.91 -8.46 -13.69
C ASP A 214 -4.88 -7.52 -14.38
N LYS A 215 -6.08 -8.02 -14.67
CA LYS A 215 -7.08 -7.29 -15.45
C LYS A 215 -7.66 -6.08 -14.69
N LEU A 216 -7.82 -6.21 -13.37
CA LEU A 216 -8.30 -5.11 -12.53
C LEU A 216 -7.28 -3.98 -12.50
N THR A 217 -6.02 -4.28 -12.18
CA THR A 217 -4.95 -3.29 -12.12
C THR A 217 -4.73 -2.62 -13.49
N ARG A 218 -4.76 -3.41 -14.58
CA ARG A 218 -4.72 -2.87 -15.94
C ARG A 218 -5.90 -1.94 -16.24
N GLY A 219 -7.09 -2.25 -15.73
CA GLY A 219 -8.26 -1.40 -15.83
C GLY A 219 -8.06 -0.03 -15.16
N TRP A 220 -7.38 0.03 -14.02
CA TRP A 220 -7.08 1.30 -13.35
C TRP A 220 -6.20 2.22 -14.19
N THR A 221 -5.28 1.66 -14.98
CA THR A 221 -4.38 2.48 -15.81
C THR A 221 -5.10 3.25 -16.92
N LYS A 222 -6.35 2.93 -17.20
CA LYS A 222 -7.19 3.68 -18.15
C LYS A 222 -7.63 5.04 -17.61
N TYR A 223 -7.55 5.28 -16.31
CA TYR A 223 -7.84 6.58 -15.68
C TYR A 223 -6.64 7.54 -15.73
N THR A 224 -6.01 7.66 -16.90
CA THR A 224 -4.75 8.42 -17.09
C THR A 224 -4.89 9.90 -16.72
N GLU A 225 -5.98 10.56 -17.11
CA GLU A 225 -6.21 11.97 -16.79
C GLU A 225 -6.36 12.20 -15.29
N THR A 226 -7.12 11.32 -14.62
CA THR A 226 -7.25 11.34 -13.16
C THR A 226 -5.91 11.08 -12.49
N TYR A 227 -5.13 10.13 -13.00
CA TYR A 227 -3.80 9.81 -12.47
C TYR A 227 -2.86 11.01 -12.54
N GLU A 228 -2.74 11.68 -13.68
CA GLU A 228 -1.88 12.85 -13.82
C GLU A 228 -2.34 14.01 -12.92
N THR A 229 -3.66 14.20 -12.81
CA THR A 229 -4.23 15.21 -11.90
C THR A 229 -3.87 14.92 -10.43
N ARG A 230 -4.06 13.68 -9.98
CA ARG A 230 -3.73 13.24 -8.61
C ARG A 230 -2.23 13.27 -8.35
N LYS A 231 -1.42 12.90 -9.32
CA LYS A 231 0.04 12.99 -9.24
C LYS A 231 0.51 14.42 -9.02
N ILE A 232 -0.01 15.38 -9.79
CA ILE A 232 0.30 16.80 -9.63
C ILE A 232 -0.13 17.30 -8.24
N GLN A 233 -1.32 16.93 -7.77
CA GLN A 233 -1.81 17.26 -6.43
C GLN A 233 -0.90 16.69 -5.34
N PHE A 234 -0.47 15.45 -5.50
CA PHE A 234 0.41 14.78 -4.54
C PHE A 234 1.79 15.44 -4.46
N ILE A 235 2.43 15.69 -5.61
CA ILE A 235 3.78 16.30 -5.68
C ILE A 235 3.78 17.73 -5.13
N ASN A 236 2.76 18.53 -5.46
CA ASN A 236 2.67 19.93 -5.04
C ASN A 236 2.01 20.12 -3.67
N GLY A 237 1.44 19.07 -3.10
CA GLY A 237 0.80 19.04 -1.80
C GLY A 237 1.57 18.15 -0.81
N PRO A 238 1.02 16.99 -0.44
CA PRO A 238 1.58 16.17 0.65
C PRO A 238 3.04 15.76 0.46
N LEU A 239 3.48 15.51 -0.79
CA LEU A 239 4.86 15.13 -1.08
C LEU A 239 5.79 16.34 -1.27
N SER A 240 5.28 17.58 -1.24
CA SER A 240 6.14 18.77 -1.37
C SER A 240 7.15 18.85 -0.23
N ALA A 241 8.31 19.50 -0.50
CA ALA A 241 9.31 19.73 0.55
C ALA A 241 8.74 20.52 1.73
N GLU A 242 7.82 21.46 1.45
CA GLU A 242 7.18 22.26 2.49
C GLU A 242 6.33 21.41 3.45
N GLN A 243 5.62 20.41 2.97
CA GLN A 243 4.75 19.60 3.83
C GLN A 243 5.48 18.41 4.45
N ILE A 244 6.03 17.50 3.63
CA ILE A 244 6.58 16.26 4.18
C ILE A 244 7.91 16.46 4.90
N ASP A 245 8.80 17.35 4.41
CA ASP A 245 10.09 17.54 5.06
C ASP A 245 9.90 18.24 6.42
N GLN A 246 8.98 19.21 6.53
CA GLN A 246 8.59 19.80 7.82
C GLN A 246 7.92 18.79 8.77
N GLN A 247 7.08 17.90 8.22
CA GLN A 247 6.46 16.84 9.00
C GLN A 247 7.50 15.86 9.56
N ILE A 248 8.49 15.47 8.75
CA ILE A 248 9.63 14.64 9.19
C ILE A 248 10.42 15.35 10.28
N ASP A 249 10.75 16.63 10.11
CA ASP A 249 11.48 17.40 11.12
C ASP A 249 10.71 17.47 12.45
N SER A 250 9.38 17.64 12.38
CA SER A 250 8.53 17.56 13.56
C SER A 250 8.59 16.20 14.25
N TRP A 251 8.57 15.11 13.49
CA TRP A 251 8.67 13.76 14.05
C TRP A 251 10.05 13.48 14.64
N VAL A 252 11.12 13.93 13.98
CA VAL A 252 12.49 13.84 14.48
C VAL A 252 12.62 14.53 15.83
N MET A 253 12.11 15.77 15.95
CA MET A 253 12.10 16.49 17.24
C MET A 253 11.35 15.73 18.34
N GLN A 254 10.23 15.07 18.01
CA GLN A 254 9.44 14.29 18.98
C GLN A 254 10.22 13.09 19.56
N ILE A 255 11.12 12.49 18.77
CA ILE A 255 11.81 11.25 19.14
C ILE A 255 13.27 11.43 19.56
N THR A 256 13.83 12.63 19.41
CA THR A 256 15.24 12.91 19.69
C THR A 256 15.66 12.50 21.10
N GLU A 257 14.89 12.85 22.14
CA GLU A 257 15.24 12.48 23.52
C GLU A 257 15.23 10.95 23.72
N ALA A 258 14.22 10.27 23.13
CA ALA A 258 14.13 8.82 23.25
C ALA A 258 15.27 8.10 22.50
N HIS A 259 15.67 8.63 21.34
CA HIS A 259 16.83 8.13 20.60
C HIS A 259 18.13 8.31 21.39
N GLN A 260 18.37 9.50 21.96
CA GLN A 260 19.55 9.77 22.77
C GLN A 260 19.61 8.89 24.02
N GLU A 261 18.46 8.64 24.67
CA GLU A 261 18.40 7.72 25.82
C GLU A 261 18.73 6.29 25.40
N ALA A 262 18.19 5.80 24.26
CA ALA A 262 18.54 4.48 23.75
C ALA A 262 20.04 4.36 23.44
N ASN A 263 20.62 5.36 22.80
CA ASN A 263 22.04 5.40 22.46
C ASN A 263 22.95 5.39 23.71
N ASN A 264 22.51 6.01 24.81
CA ASN A 264 23.24 5.98 26.07
C ASN A 264 23.11 4.65 26.83
N LEU A 265 22.06 3.88 26.60
CA LEU A 265 21.76 2.65 27.35
C LEU A 265 22.21 1.37 26.63
N TYR A 266 22.24 1.41 25.29
CA TYR A 266 22.42 0.21 24.46
C TYR A 266 23.55 0.42 23.46
N GLU A 267 24.53 -0.50 23.47
CA GLU A 267 25.70 -0.45 22.56
C GLU A 267 25.32 -0.71 21.09
N ASP A 268 24.19 -1.40 20.84
CA ASP A 268 23.65 -1.70 19.52
C ASP A 268 22.66 -0.64 18.99
N ALA A 269 22.37 0.40 19.78
CA ALA A 269 21.57 1.52 19.30
C ALA A 269 22.39 2.37 18.31
N GLU A 270 21.73 2.84 17.26
CA GLU A 270 22.36 3.73 16.27
C GLU A 270 22.83 5.03 16.92
N ASN A 271 24.07 5.42 16.62
CA ASN A 271 24.62 6.69 17.08
C ASN A 271 23.97 7.87 16.34
N GLU A 272 24.07 9.07 16.91
CA GLU A 272 23.42 10.28 16.40
C GLU A 272 23.86 10.63 14.96
N GLU A 273 25.12 10.41 14.59
CA GLU A 273 25.62 10.68 13.25
C GLU A 273 24.97 9.75 12.21
N THR A 274 24.91 8.46 12.48
CA THR A 274 24.26 7.47 11.62
C THR A 274 22.78 7.79 11.47
N TRP A 275 22.08 8.02 12.58
CA TRP A 275 20.67 8.36 12.58
C TRP A 275 20.36 9.63 11.76
N MET A 276 21.15 10.69 11.91
CA MET A 276 20.99 11.91 11.11
C MET A 276 21.29 11.69 9.62
N ASN A 277 22.25 10.82 9.29
CA ASN A 277 22.54 10.45 7.92
C ASN A 277 21.36 9.70 7.28
N GLU A 278 20.71 8.79 8.00
CA GLU A 278 19.51 8.08 7.53
C GLU A 278 18.31 9.02 7.31
N ILE A 279 18.11 10.00 8.19
CA ILE A 279 17.09 11.04 7.99
C ILE A 279 17.37 11.85 6.71
N ASN A 280 18.62 12.25 6.49
CA ASN A 280 19.01 12.99 5.30
C ASN A 280 18.85 12.14 4.02
N LEU A 281 19.21 10.86 4.09
CA LEU A 281 19.01 9.91 3.00
C LEU A 281 17.50 9.78 2.69
N PHE A 282 16.67 9.63 3.70
CA PHE A 282 15.22 9.57 3.53
C PHE A 282 14.65 10.82 2.85
N LYS A 283 15.08 12.03 3.26
CA LYS A 283 14.71 13.28 2.58
C LYS A 283 15.21 13.33 1.12
N ALA A 284 16.39 12.78 0.83
CA ALA A 284 16.89 12.65 -0.52
C ALA A 284 16.05 11.70 -1.39
N GLN A 285 15.59 10.58 -0.83
CA GLN A 285 14.64 9.67 -1.47
C GLN A 285 13.34 10.41 -1.84
N LEU A 286 12.75 11.14 -0.90
CA LEU A 286 11.55 11.94 -1.13
C LEU A 286 11.75 13.01 -2.22
N ASN A 287 12.89 13.70 -2.20
CA ASN A 287 13.23 14.67 -3.23
C ASN A 287 13.32 14.02 -4.63
N LYS A 288 13.87 12.81 -4.71
CA LYS A 288 13.93 12.05 -5.95
C LYS A 288 12.54 11.57 -6.39
N ALA A 289 11.69 11.17 -5.45
CA ALA A 289 10.30 10.78 -5.74
C ALA A 289 9.51 11.91 -6.42
N ARG A 290 9.72 13.17 -6.01
CA ARG A 290 9.08 14.36 -6.62
C ARG A 290 9.43 14.57 -8.09
N GLN A 291 10.51 13.98 -8.57
CA GLN A 291 11.00 14.12 -9.95
C GLN A 291 10.49 13.02 -10.90
N ARG A 292 9.77 12.04 -10.36
CA ARG A 292 9.19 10.91 -11.10
C ARG A 292 7.80 11.26 -11.64
#